data_8bc598c069b926b3ee6813cd444c3273
#
_entry.id   8bc598c069b926b3ee6813cd444c3273
#
_cell.length_a   1.000
_cell.length_b   1.000
_cell.length_c   1.000
_cell.angle_alpha   90.00
_cell.angle_beta   90.00
_cell.angle_gamma   90.00
#
_symmetry.space_group_name_H-M   'P 1'
#
loop_
_entity.id
_entity.type
_entity.pdbx_description
1 polymer ?
#
loop_
_entity_poly.entity_id
_entity_poly.type
_entity_poly.pdbx_seq_one_letter_code
_entity_poly.pdbx_strand_id
1 'polypeptide(L)'
;SPGAKPTQPRLPGVGLDKLFTLRTVEDTFCIKDYINANHPKSAVLAGGGFIGLELAENLRELGMDVTIVQRPKQLMNPFDADMASFIHNEMRKHGVKLVLGHTVEGFEERDGGVDVLLKEEPSLHADMVILAIGVSPETTLAKDAGLELGIKGSIVVNDRMETSISDIYAVGDAVQ
;
A
#
# COMPACT_ATOMS: atom_id res chain seq x y z
N SER A 1 11.55 -13.98 12.46
CA SER A 1 10.80 -12.70 12.28
C SER A 1 11.00 -12.15 10.85
N PRO A 2 10.39 -12.76 9.82
CA PRO A 2 10.56 -12.30 8.43
C PRO A 2 9.73 -11.05 8.10
N GLY A 3 8.87 -10.62 9.00
CA GLY A 3 8.03 -9.45 8.83
C GLY A 3 6.84 -9.69 7.89
N ALA A 4 6.51 -8.67 7.10
CA ALA A 4 5.41 -8.69 6.15
C ALA A 4 5.87 -8.21 4.77
N LYS A 5 5.11 -8.48 3.74
CA LYS A 5 5.32 -8.00 2.36
C LYS A 5 4.14 -7.16 1.89
N PRO A 6 4.33 -6.24 0.94
CA PRO A 6 3.23 -5.46 0.37
C PRO A 6 2.15 -6.40 -0.16
N THR A 7 0.91 -6.07 0.15
CA THR A 7 -0.23 -6.79 -0.44
C THR A 7 -0.35 -6.39 -1.90
N GLN A 8 -0.24 -7.36 -2.80
CA GLN A 8 -0.53 -7.18 -4.21
C GLN A 8 -1.91 -7.75 -4.51
N PRO A 9 -2.87 -6.93 -4.95
CA PRO A 9 -4.20 -7.40 -5.28
C PRO A 9 -4.16 -8.22 -6.57
N ARG A 10 -5.07 -9.16 -6.72
CA ARG A 10 -5.24 -9.89 -7.98
C ARG A 10 -6.11 -9.09 -8.93
N LEU A 11 -5.58 -7.98 -9.43
CA LEU A 11 -6.24 -7.07 -10.36
C LEU A 11 -5.50 -7.02 -11.69
N PRO A 12 -6.19 -6.75 -12.81
CA PRO A 12 -5.55 -6.48 -14.08
C PRO A 12 -4.53 -5.35 -13.96
N GLY A 13 -3.39 -5.46 -14.62
CA GLY A 13 -2.39 -4.41 -14.72
C GLY A 13 -1.46 -4.24 -13.51
N VAL A 14 -1.51 -5.11 -12.49
CA VAL A 14 -0.64 -5.02 -11.29
C VAL A 14 0.87 -5.15 -11.62
N GLY A 15 1.22 -5.66 -12.80
CA GLY A 15 2.62 -5.82 -13.24
C GLY A 15 3.14 -4.72 -14.15
N LEU A 16 2.48 -3.58 -14.27
CA LEU A 16 2.94 -2.45 -15.09
C LEU A 16 4.20 -1.80 -14.48
N ASP A 17 5.15 -1.40 -15.34
CA ASP A 17 6.43 -0.80 -14.92
C ASP A 17 6.30 0.51 -14.12
N LYS A 18 5.16 1.19 -14.23
CA LYS A 18 4.85 2.44 -13.52
C LYS A 18 4.04 2.25 -12.25
N LEU A 19 3.88 0.99 -11.84
CA LEU A 19 3.13 0.60 -10.65
C LEU A 19 4.10 0.08 -9.58
N PHE A 20 4.20 0.78 -8.49
CA PHE A 20 5.17 0.52 -7.43
C PHE A 20 4.52 0.01 -6.15
N THR A 21 5.31 -0.66 -5.34
CA THR A 21 5.04 -0.93 -3.93
C THR A 21 6.20 -0.38 -3.10
N LEU A 22 5.97 -0.15 -1.80
CA LEU A 22 7.04 0.32 -0.91
C LEU A 22 7.12 -0.58 0.32
N ARG A 23 8.29 -1.19 0.52
CA ARG A 23 8.58 -2.03 1.68
C ARG A 23 10.05 -1.93 2.09
N THR A 24 10.96 -1.98 1.13
CA THR A 24 12.40 -2.07 1.36
C THR A 24 13.09 -0.78 0.93
N VAL A 25 14.37 -0.68 1.28
CA VAL A 25 15.23 0.42 0.81
C VAL A 25 15.38 0.37 -0.72
N GLU A 26 15.45 -0.83 -1.28
CA GLU A 26 15.52 -1.05 -2.72
C GLU A 26 14.27 -0.53 -3.43
N ASP A 27 13.06 -0.76 -2.87
CA ASP A 27 11.82 -0.20 -3.41
C ASP A 27 11.88 1.35 -3.42
N THR A 28 12.42 1.93 -2.35
CA THR A 28 12.60 3.39 -2.26
C THR A 28 13.53 3.90 -3.36
N PHE A 29 14.64 3.21 -3.61
CA PHE A 29 15.54 3.56 -4.71
C PHE A 29 14.86 3.39 -6.07
N CYS A 30 14.13 2.32 -6.32
CA CYS A 30 13.37 2.13 -7.56
C CYS A 30 12.39 3.28 -7.83
N ILE A 31 11.61 3.68 -6.82
CA ILE A 31 10.68 4.82 -6.93
C ILE A 31 11.45 6.12 -7.21
N LYS A 32 12.54 6.38 -6.47
CA LYS A 32 13.34 7.58 -6.60
C LYS A 32 14.04 7.68 -7.96
N ASP A 33 14.59 6.57 -8.44
CA ASP A 33 15.24 6.49 -9.74
C ASP A 33 14.22 6.72 -10.86
N TYR A 34 13.02 6.15 -10.75
CA TYR A 34 11.94 6.41 -11.69
C TYR A 34 11.56 7.89 -11.72
N ILE A 35 11.40 8.54 -10.55
CA ILE A 35 11.07 9.96 -10.43
C ILE A 35 12.17 10.81 -11.07
N ASN A 36 13.43 10.51 -10.80
CA ASN A 36 14.58 11.26 -11.33
C ASN A 36 14.72 11.12 -12.86
N ALA A 37 14.45 9.94 -13.41
CA ALA A 37 14.59 9.66 -14.83
C ALA A 37 13.40 10.17 -15.67
N ASN A 38 12.19 10.11 -15.14
CA ASN A 38 10.97 10.35 -15.91
C ASN A 38 10.26 11.66 -15.54
N HIS A 39 10.62 12.30 -14.42
CA HIS A 39 10.05 13.55 -13.93
C HIS A 39 8.52 13.57 -13.92
N PRO A 40 7.86 12.54 -13.32
CA PRO A 40 6.40 12.45 -13.26
C PRO A 40 5.82 13.68 -12.58
N LYS A 41 4.67 14.13 -13.07
CA LYS A 41 3.95 15.30 -12.54
C LYS A 41 2.78 14.89 -11.65
N SER A 42 2.33 13.65 -11.78
CA SER A 42 1.17 13.17 -11.05
C SER A 42 1.39 11.74 -10.52
N ALA A 43 0.80 11.46 -9.36
CA ALA A 43 0.79 10.13 -8.75
C ALA A 43 -0.58 9.79 -8.18
N VAL A 44 -1.00 8.55 -8.35
CA VAL A 44 -2.11 7.97 -7.60
C VAL A 44 -1.57 7.00 -6.56
N LEU A 45 -1.99 7.20 -5.31
CA LEU A 45 -1.71 6.29 -4.20
C LEU A 45 -2.96 5.46 -3.93
N ALA A 46 -2.88 4.16 -4.17
CA ALA A 46 -3.96 3.24 -3.83
C ALA A 46 -3.77 2.77 -2.38
N GLY A 47 -4.54 3.37 -1.47
CA GLY A 47 -4.50 3.12 -0.03
C GLY A 47 -4.15 4.35 0.80
N GLY A 48 -4.97 4.63 1.81
CA GLY A 48 -4.88 5.80 2.70
C GLY A 48 -4.54 5.43 4.14
N GLY A 49 -3.65 4.45 4.33
CA GLY A 49 -3.00 4.13 5.59
C GLY A 49 -1.71 4.93 5.80
N PHE A 50 -0.91 4.60 6.82
CA PHE A 50 0.34 5.30 7.16
C PHE A 50 1.27 5.47 5.97
N ILE A 51 1.61 4.39 5.25
CA ILE A 51 2.51 4.43 4.10
C ILE A 51 1.97 5.37 3.01
N GLY A 52 0.65 5.29 2.72
CA GLY A 52 0.03 6.14 1.72
C GLY A 52 0.07 7.62 2.08
N LEU A 53 -0.11 7.96 3.36
CA LEU A 53 -0.04 9.35 3.83
C LEU A 53 1.39 9.92 3.77
N GLU A 54 2.37 9.16 4.26
CA GLU A 54 3.80 9.56 4.22
C GLU A 54 4.29 9.72 2.77
N LEU A 55 3.89 8.82 1.87
CA LEU A 55 4.19 8.96 0.45
C LEU A 55 3.53 10.19 -0.16
N ALA A 56 2.26 10.47 0.20
CA ALA A 56 1.57 11.65 -0.31
C ALA A 56 2.28 12.95 0.07
N GLU A 57 2.71 13.06 1.31
CA GLU A 57 3.49 14.19 1.80
C GLU A 57 4.80 14.35 1.00
N ASN A 58 5.61 13.30 0.94
CA ASN A 58 6.89 13.34 0.22
C ASN A 58 6.73 13.66 -1.27
N LEU A 59 5.76 13.08 -1.95
CA LEU A 59 5.52 13.35 -3.38
C LEU A 59 4.99 14.77 -3.61
N ARG A 60 4.17 15.32 -2.69
CA ARG A 60 3.74 16.72 -2.74
C ARG A 60 4.92 17.69 -2.55
N GLU A 61 5.85 17.39 -1.64
CA GLU A 61 7.09 18.18 -1.46
C GLU A 61 7.96 18.19 -2.73
N LEU A 62 7.94 17.11 -3.50
CA LEU A 62 8.59 17.05 -4.82
C LEU A 62 7.80 17.79 -5.92
N GLY A 63 6.66 18.40 -5.58
CA GLY A 63 5.85 19.20 -6.49
C GLY A 63 4.88 18.40 -7.38
N MET A 64 4.65 17.14 -7.07
CA MET A 64 3.72 16.30 -7.84
C MET A 64 2.26 16.54 -7.45
N ASP A 65 1.35 16.38 -8.38
CA ASP A 65 -0.08 16.29 -8.10
C ASP A 65 -0.41 14.89 -7.56
N VAL A 66 -0.90 14.81 -6.31
CA VAL A 66 -1.14 13.54 -5.64
C VAL A 66 -2.62 13.32 -5.39
N THR A 67 -3.09 12.12 -5.74
CA THR A 67 -4.44 11.64 -5.44
C THR A 67 -4.35 10.36 -4.62
N ILE A 68 -5.03 10.31 -3.46
CA ILE A 68 -5.20 9.09 -2.68
C ILE A 68 -6.56 8.47 -3.01
N VAL A 69 -6.57 7.21 -3.45
CA VAL A 69 -7.78 6.40 -3.60
C VAL A 69 -7.88 5.45 -2.42
N GLN A 70 -9.03 5.46 -1.74
CA GLN A 70 -9.26 4.63 -0.56
C GLN A 70 -10.63 3.97 -0.63
N ARG A 71 -10.68 2.64 -0.46
CA ARG A 71 -11.94 1.88 -0.45
C ARG A 71 -12.86 2.24 0.73
N PRO A 72 -12.39 2.33 1.98
CA PRO A 72 -13.14 2.96 3.05
C PRO A 72 -13.46 4.45 2.76
N LYS A 73 -14.50 4.96 3.43
CA LYS A 73 -14.92 6.36 3.31
C LYS A 73 -14.01 7.34 4.06
N GLN A 74 -12.94 6.85 4.66
CA GLN A 74 -11.97 7.67 5.41
C GLN A 74 -10.54 7.16 5.21
N LEU A 75 -9.57 8.05 5.39
CA LEU A 75 -8.17 7.71 5.60
C LEU A 75 -7.99 7.12 7.00
N MET A 76 -6.88 6.42 7.21
CA MET A 76 -6.55 5.85 8.53
C MET A 76 -7.73 5.11 9.15
N ASN A 77 -8.25 4.13 8.45
CA ASN A 77 -9.47 3.39 8.81
C ASN A 77 -9.54 2.88 10.28
N PRO A 78 -8.41 2.58 10.99
CA PRO A 78 -8.46 2.24 12.41
C PRO A 78 -8.82 3.40 13.34
N PHE A 79 -8.79 4.65 12.88
CA PHE A 79 -9.14 5.82 13.69
C PHE A 79 -10.64 6.08 13.69
N ASP A 80 -11.14 6.71 14.75
CA ASP A 80 -12.51 7.23 14.79
C ASP A 80 -12.70 8.29 13.72
N ALA A 81 -13.92 8.42 13.20
CA ALA A 81 -14.20 9.28 12.04
C ALA A 81 -13.93 10.76 12.30
N ASP A 82 -14.13 11.23 13.52
CA ASP A 82 -13.82 12.60 13.94
C ASP A 82 -12.30 12.85 13.92
N MET A 83 -11.50 11.90 14.40
CA MET A 83 -10.03 11.98 14.35
C MET A 83 -9.52 11.89 12.91
N ALA A 84 -10.07 11.00 12.09
CA ALA A 84 -9.73 10.90 10.68
C ALA A 84 -10.03 12.20 9.91
N SER A 85 -11.02 12.98 10.35
CA SER A 85 -11.37 14.25 9.73
C SER A 85 -10.24 15.29 9.76
N PHE A 86 -9.43 15.31 10.82
CA PHE A 86 -8.25 16.18 10.91
C PHE A 86 -7.22 15.82 9.84
N ILE A 87 -7.00 14.54 9.63
CA ILE A 87 -6.08 14.04 8.59
C ILE A 87 -6.61 14.41 7.20
N HIS A 88 -7.92 14.24 6.95
CA HIS A 88 -8.52 14.64 5.67
C HIS A 88 -8.32 16.14 5.40
N ASN A 89 -8.52 16.98 6.41
CA ASN A 89 -8.36 18.42 6.28
C ASN A 89 -6.90 18.79 6.02
N GLU A 90 -5.95 18.17 6.71
CA GLU A 90 -4.54 18.44 6.53
C GLU A 90 -4.07 18.01 5.14
N MET A 91 -4.45 16.80 4.68
CA MET A 91 -4.13 16.35 3.32
C MET A 91 -4.68 17.30 2.25
N ARG A 92 -5.95 17.73 2.36
CA ARG A 92 -6.55 18.69 1.41
C ARG A 92 -5.88 20.05 1.44
N LYS A 93 -5.51 20.55 2.61
CA LYS A 93 -4.79 21.81 2.78
C LYS A 93 -3.44 21.80 2.06
N HIS A 94 -2.76 20.65 2.03
CA HIS A 94 -1.52 20.43 1.28
C HIS A 94 -1.74 20.02 -0.19
N GLY A 95 -2.97 20.12 -0.69
CA GLY A 95 -3.29 19.92 -2.10
C GLY A 95 -3.40 18.45 -2.53
N VAL A 96 -3.52 17.51 -1.59
CA VAL A 96 -3.78 16.11 -1.90
C VAL A 96 -5.27 15.91 -2.22
N LYS A 97 -5.57 15.31 -3.37
CA LYS A 97 -6.94 14.91 -3.72
C LYS A 97 -7.30 13.61 -3.00
N LEU A 98 -8.49 13.56 -2.42
CA LEU A 98 -9.00 12.38 -1.72
C LEU A 98 -10.19 11.80 -2.47
N VAL A 99 -10.06 10.56 -2.96
CA VAL A 99 -11.11 9.76 -3.60
C VAL A 99 -11.44 8.62 -2.63
N LEU A 100 -12.38 8.89 -1.73
CA LEU A 100 -12.74 8.00 -0.62
C LEU A 100 -14.04 7.26 -0.91
N GLY A 101 -14.13 6.01 -0.47
CA GLY A 101 -15.29 5.15 -0.70
C GLY A 101 -15.28 4.46 -2.08
N HIS A 102 -14.16 4.50 -2.81
CA HIS A 102 -14.05 3.96 -4.15
C HIS A 102 -13.10 2.76 -4.21
N THR A 103 -13.51 1.75 -4.96
CA THR A 103 -12.75 0.51 -5.13
C THR A 103 -11.98 0.54 -6.44
N VAL A 104 -10.68 0.27 -6.39
CA VAL A 104 -9.85 0.05 -7.58
C VAL A 104 -10.14 -1.34 -8.14
N GLU A 105 -10.39 -1.44 -9.44
CA GLU A 105 -10.68 -2.69 -10.15
C GLU A 105 -9.57 -3.11 -11.13
N GLY A 106 -8.62 -2.23 -11.41
CA GLY A 106 -7.50 -2.53 -12.31
C GLY A 106 -6.66 -1.32 -12.65
N PHE A 107 -5.67 -1.57 -13.49
CA PHE A 107 -4.74 -0.56 -14.01
C PHE A 107 -4.51 -0.81 -15.49
N GLU A 108 -4.48 0.25 -16.28
CA GLU A 108 -4.22 0.18 -17.72
C GLU A 108 -3.17 1.22 -18.09
N GLU A 109 -2.19 0.83 -18.89
CA GLU A 109 -1.23 1.79 -19.44
C GLU A 109 -1.91 2.60 -20.54
N ARG A 110 -1.85 3.93 -20.45
CA ARG A 110 -2.46 4.83 -21.40
C ARG A 110 -1.71 6.16 -21.47
N ASP A 111 -1.55 6.67 -22.66
CA ASP A 111 -1.01 8.02 -22.94
C ASP A 111 0.29 8.34 -22.21
N GLY A 112 1.15 7.33 -22.04
CA GLY A 112 2.43 7.48 -21.33
C GLY A 112 2.32 7.43 -19.80
N GLY A 113 1.13 7.27 -19.23
CA GLY A 113 0.84 7.09 -17.81
C GLY A 113 0.06 5.82 -17.50
N VAL A 114 -0.65 5.81 -16.39
CA VAL A 114 -1.50 4.72 -15.94
C VAL A 114 -2.89 5.23 -15.60
N ASP A 115 -3.92 4.60 -16.17
CA ASP A 115 -5.30 4.76 -15.77
C ASP A 115 -5.61 3.80 -14.62
N VAL A 116 -5.99 4.34 -13.48
CA VAL A 116 -6.52 3.58 -12.34
C VAL A 116 -8.02 3.43 -12.51
N LEU A 117 -8.46 2.22 -12.78
CA LEU A 117 -9.87 1.89 -13.04
C LEU A 117 -10.61 1.81 -11.71
N LEU A 118 -11.69 2.57 -11.58
CA LEU A 118 -12.54 2.59 -10.40
C LEU A 118 -13.88 1.92 -10.69
N LYS A 119 -14.44 1.29 -9.68
CA LYS A 119 -15.75 0.67 -9.77
C LYS A 119 -16.84 1.74 -9.97
N GLU A 120 -17.58 1.66 -11.09
CA GLU A 120 -18.72 2.54 -11.40
C GLU A 120 -18.40 4.05 -11.46
N GLU A 121 -17.11 4.39 -11.63
CA GLU A 121 -16.62 5.78 -11.67
C GLU A 121 -15.61 5.95 -12.81
N PRO A 122 -15.39 7.18 -13.29
CA PRO A 122 -14.34 7.45 -14.25
C PRO A 122 -12.96 7.06 -13.73
N SER A 123 -12.08 6.58 -14.62
CA SER A 123 -10.69 6.28 -14.27
C SER A 123 -9.93 7.54 -13.84
N LEU A 124 -8.91 7.33 -13.04
CA LEU A 124 -7.94 8.37 -12.65
C LEU A 124 -6.66 8.16 -13.43
N HIS A 125 -6.25 9.15 -14.20
CA HIS A 125 -4.98 9.13 -14.93
C HIS A 125 -3.86 9.71 -14.08
N ALA A 126 -2.68 9.05 -14.09
CA ALA A 126 -1.45 9.56 -13.46
C ALA A 126 -0.19 9.03 -14.15
N ASP A 127 0.93 9.73 -13.98
CA ASP A 127 2.22 9.30 -14.53
C ASP A 127 2.79 8.08 -13.81
N MET A 128 2.43 7.88 -12.55
CA MET A 128 2.81 6.72 -11.76
C MET A 128 1.74 6.36 -10.70
N VAL A 129 1.79 5.12 -10.24
CA VAL A 129 0.90 4.61 -9.19
C VAL A 129 1.72 3.91 -8.12
N ILE A 130 1.37 4.09 -6.84
CA ILE A 130 1.96 3.33 -5.74
C ILE A 130 0.85 2.61 -4.98
N LEU A 131 1.01 1.29 -4.81
CA LEU A 131 0.11 0.46 -4.03
C LEU A 131 0.49 0.52 -2.55
N ALA A 132 -0.36 1.11 -1.73
CA ALA A 132 -0.23 1.21 -0.27
C ALA A 132 -1.44 0.58 0.44
N ILE A 133 -1.97 -0.54 -0.11
CA ILE A 133 -3.22 -1.19 0.35
C ILE A 133 -3.03 -2.11 1.57
N GLY A 134 -1.89 -2.03 2.23
CA GLY A 134 -1.53 -2.80 3.41
C GLY A 134 -0.49 -3.88 3.13
N VAL A 135 -0.26 -4.70 4.14
CA VAL A 135 0.76 -5.75 4.12
C VAL A 135 0.16 -7.12 4.43
N SER A 136 0.85 -8.16 4.01
CA SER A 136 0.53 -9.56 4.32
C SER A 136 1.74 -10.20 5.00
N PRO A 137 1.55 -11.06 6.01
CA PRO A 137 2.66 -11.76 6.67
C PRO A 137 3.59 -12.47 5.66
N GLU A 138 4.91 -12.32 5.81
CA GLU A 138 5.87 -13.09 5.02
C GLU A 138 6.16 -14.42 5.73
N THR A 139 5.47 -15.46 5.33
CA THR A 139 5.49 -16.76 6.01
C THR A 139 5.89 -17.92 5.11
N THR A 140 6.52 -17.64 3.99
CA THR A 140 6.98 -18.69 3.04
C THR A 140 7.88 -19.69 3.75
N LEU A 141 8.90 -19.22 4.47
CA LEU A 141 9.82 -20.08 5.23
C LEU A 141 9.09 -20.90 6.31
N ALA A 142 8.14 -20.28 7.01
CA ALA A 142 7.34 -20.95 8.05
C ALA A 142 6.48 -22.06 7.48
N LYS A 143 5.83 -21.79 6.34
CA LYS A 143 5.05 -22.79 5.59
C LYS A 143 5.89 -23.96 5.13
N ASP A 144 7.06 -23.69 4.55
CA ASP A 144 7.97 -24.73 4.03
C ASP A 144 8.54 -25.57 5.18
N ALA A 145 8.71 -24.98 6.37
CA ALA A 145 9.11 -25.68 7.59
C ALA A 145 7.95 -26.43 8.29
N GLY A 146 6.72 -26.37 7.76
CA GLY A 146 5.56 -27.07 8.33
C GLY A 146 4.98 -26.45 9.59
N LEU A 147 5.24 -25.15 9.86
CA LEU A 147 4.62 -24.42 10.96
C LEU A 147 3.13 -24.21 10.71
N GLU A 148 2.35 -24.22 11.78
CA GLU A 148 0.92 -23.89 11.72
C GLU A 148 0.72 -22.42 11.35
N LEU A 149 -0.14 -22.17 10.35
CA LEU A 149 -0.49 -20.83 9.89
C LEU A 149 -1.96 -20.54 10.17
N GLY A 150 -2.24 -19.34 10.67
CA GLY A 150 -3.58 -18.89 11.06
C GLY A 150 -4.16 -17.85 10.11
N ILE A 151 -4.79 -16.83 10.67
CA ILE A 151 -5.52 -15.78 9.94
C ILE A 151 -4.56 -15.06 8.97
N LYS A 152 -5.00 -14.89 7.71
CA LYS A 152 -4.21 -14.27 6.64
C LYS A 152 -2.84 -14.92 6.40
N GLY A 153 -2.65 -16.17 6.85
CA GLY A 153 -1.40 -16.89 6.70
C GLY A 153 -0.32 -16.48 7.71
N SER A 154 -0.66 -15.80 8.80
CA SER A 154 0.26 -15.49 9.90
C SER A 154 0.68 -16.76 10.66
N ILE A 155 1.85 -16.73 11.28
CA ILE A 155 2.35 -17.84 12.09
C ILE A 155 1.57 -17.89 13.41
N VAL A 156 1.00 -19.04 13.74
CA VAL A 156 0.33 -19.24 15.05
C VAL A 156 1.38 -19.39 16.13
N VAL A 157 1.26 -18.59 17.20
CA VAL A 157 2.13 -18.66 18.37
C VAL A 157 1.31 -18.64 19.66
N ASN A 158 1.90 -19.15 20.74
CA ASN A 158 1.34 -19.04 22.07
C ASN A 158 1.81 -17.75 22.78
N ASP A 159 1.38 -17.55 24.05
CA ASP A 159 1.74 -16.39 24.87
C ASP A 159 3.25 -16.23 25.13
N ARG A 160 4.04 -17.24 24.78
CA ARG A 160 5.51 -17.23 24.86
C ARG A 160 6.18 -17.05 23.51
N MET A 161 5.39 -16.74 22.45
CA MET A 161 5.86 -16.62 21.07
C MET A 161 6.38 -17.93 20.47
N GLU A 162 6.06 -19.07 21.07
CA GLU A 162 6.44 -20.41 20.64
C GLU A 162 5.47 -20.88 19.55
N THR A 163 6.01 -21.44 18.48
CA THR A 163 5.20 -21.92 17.34
C THR A 163 4.65 -23.32 17.59
N SER A 164 4.00 -23.91 16.59
CA SER A 164 3.53 -25.30 16.62
C SER A 164 4.65 -26.36 16.68
N ILE A 165 5.90 -25.97 16.46
CA ILE A 165 7.08 -26.83 16.56
C ILE A 165 7.94 -26.38 17.75
N SER A 166 8.27 -27.32 18.65
CA SER A 166 9.11 -27.03 19.83
C SER A 166 10.42 -26.36 19.46
N ASP A 167 10.87 -25.43 20.32
CA ASP A 167 12.12 -24.68 20.19
C ASP A 167 12.18 -23.74 18.99
N ILE A 168 11.04 -23.53 18.31
CA ILE A 168 10.90 -22.52 17.24
C ILE A 168 9.96 -21.42 17.71
N TYR A 169 10.45 -20.18 17.65
CA TYR A 169 9.74 -18.97 18.08
C TYR A 169 9.52 -18.04 16.89
N ALA A 170 8.42 -17.30 16.91
CA ALA A 170 8.16 -16.27 15.91
C ALA A 170 7.62 -15.00 16.56
N VAL A 171 8.02 -13.83 16.03
CA VAL A 171 7.62 -12.50 16.53
C VAL A 171 7.50 -11.50 15.38
N GLY A 172 6.84 -10.36 15.64
CA GLY A 172 6.68 -9.25 14.69
C GLY A 172 5.51 -9.45 13.74
N ASP A 173 5.52 -8.79 12.57
CA ASP A 173 4.40 -8.71 11.63
C ASP A 173 4.05 -10.06 10.96
N ALA A 174 4.84 -11.10 11.19
CA ALA A 174 4.58 -12.43 10.65
C ALA A 174 3.68 -13.29 11.54
N VAL A 175 3.39 -12.88 12.79
CA VAL A 175 2.62 -13.67 13.76
C VAL A 175 1.18 -13.17 13.90
N GLN A 176 0.35 -14.07 14.49
CA GLN A 176 -1.06 -13.78 14.81
C GLN A 176 -1.16 -13.34 16.26
#